data_b8e8ffd122f744e6ec3b38c9dc458b8d
#
_entry.id   b8e8ffd122f744e6ec3b38c9dc458b8d
#
_cell.length_a   1.000
_cell.length_b   1.000
_cell.length_c   1.000
_cell.angle_alpha   90.00
_cell.angle_beta   90.00
_cell.angle_gamma   90.00
#
_symmetry.space_group_name_H-M   'P 1'
#
loop_
_entity.id
_entity.type
_entity.pdbx_description
1 polymer ?
#
loop_
_entity_poly.entity_id
_entity_poly.type
_entity_poly.pdbx_seq_one_letter_code
_entity_poly.pdbx_strand_id
1 'polypeptide(L)'
;MILFAHPTGNANVRHAALALHRAHLLGEFWTCLNYKDRSLMNRLLPRPIVRQLRRRSNPQELQPYLHTFPFRELMRLLAPRAGLNDLVRHETGMFSVDSVYHSLDKHISRRLADPQFEAVYAYEDGAEHAFRAASKLGRLAFYDLPIGYWRAARSILSEEAMLKPEWASTLNGNKDSKRKADRKDAELALADVVFVASSFTHKTLESAPPFKAAVVVTPYGAPPIPTSLPAPAPRDPTDKPLRVLFVGSLGQRKGLSYLFDACRQLEGAVKLTVIGTKPMVDSPVLDRELASVRWIASCPHNQVLAEMAAHDVFVFPSLFEGFGLVLLEAMAMGLPVITTPHTAGPDLIEEGREGFIVPIRDSNAIAEKLTRLHEDRSLRDEMSANARRRAKEFTWEDYGAKLSACIQTALSNHTASSHA
;
A
#
# COMPACT_ATOMS: atom_id res chain seq x y z
N MET A 1 14.75 -14.25 18.83
CA MET A 1 13.36 -14.22 18.28
C MET A 1 12.92 -12.78 18.07
N ILE A 2 11.98 -12.53 17.13
CA ILE A 2 11.50 -11.19 16.76
C ILE A 2 10.10 -10.95 17.32
N LEU A 3 9.90 -9.80 17.94
CA LEU A 3 8.61 -9.26 18.34
C LEU A 3 8.05 -8.42 17.19
N PHE A 4 7.00 -8.91 16.52
CA PHE A 4 6.41 -8.28 15.34
C PHE A 4 5.10 -7.58 15.69
N ALA A 5 4.91 -6.34 15.24
CA ALA A 5 3.73 -5.56 15.57
C ALA A 5 3.17 -4.75 14.39
N HIS A 6 1.85 -4.85 14.18
CA HIS A 6 1.09 -3.95 13.31
C HIS A 6 -0.39 -3.90 13.71
N PRO A 7 -0.99 -2.71 13.91
CA PRO A 7 -2.33 -2.58 14.48
C PRO A 7 -3.45 -3.22 13.66
N THR A 8 -3.40 -3.12 12.34
CA THR A 8 -4.55 -3.51 11.49
C THR A 8 -4.28 -4.70 10.57
N GLY A 9 -3.03 -4.93 10.18
CA GLY A 9 -2.63 -5.97 9.24
C GLY A 9 -3.22 -5.78 7.82
N ASN A 10 -2.36 -5.76 6.83
CA ASN A 10 -2.70 -5.75 5.39
C ASN A 10 -1.92 -6.88 4.70
N ALA A 11 -1.93 -6.96 3.38
CA ALA A 11 -1.28 -8.06 2.67
C ALA A 11 0.22 -8.14 2.97
N ASN A 12 0.95 -7.03 2.86
CA ASN A 12 2.40 -6.98 3.12
C ASN A 12 2.74 -7.37 4.57
N VAL A 13 1.98 -6.89 5.57
CA VAL A 13 2.17 -7.26 6.99
C VAL A 13 2.02 -8.76 7.20
N ARG A 14 0.98 -9.39 6.60
CA ARG A 14 0.76 -10.84 6.72
C ARG A 14 1.89 -11.63 6.08
N HIS A 15 2.35 -11.22 4.90
CA HIS A 15 3.44 -11.89 4.20
C HIS A 15 4.78 -11.69 4.90
N ALA A 16 5.05 -10.52 5.50
CA ALA A 16 6.21 -10.30 6.35
C ALA A 16 6.20 -11.22 7.59
N ALA A 17 5.07 -11.28 8.30
CA ALA A 17 4.93 -12.17 9.45
C ALA A 17 5.06 -13.67 9.07
N LEU A 18 4.48 -14.08 7.91
CA LEU A 18 4.65 -15.44 7.37
C LEU A 18 6.10 -15.75 7.00
N ALA A 19 6.81 -14.78 6.41
CA ALA A 19 8.22 -14.93 6.09
C ALA A 19 9.06 -15.17 7.35
N LEU A 20 8.85 -14.37 8.40
CA LEU A 20 9.52 -14.54 9.69
C LEU A 20 9.16 -15.89 10.36
N HIS A 21 7.89 -16.31 10.27
CA HIS A 21 7.48 -17.61 10.76
C HIS A 21 8.18 -18.76 10.04
N ARG A 22 8.20 -18.75 8.70
CA ARG A 22 8.86 -19.78 7.88
C ARG A 22 10.37 -19.84 8.10
N ALA A 23 10.98 -18.70 8.41
CA ALA A 23 12.40 -18.60 8.78
C ALA A 23 12.68 -18.93 10.26
N HIS A 24 11.69 -19.34 11.04
CA HIS A 24 11.80 -19.59 12.50
C HIS A 24 12.31 -18.39 13.31
N LEU A 25 12.03 -17.17 12.84
CA LEU A 25 12.43 -15.93 13.49
C LEU A 25 11.28 -15.29 14.29
N LEU A 26 10.02 -15.60 13.98
CA LEU A 26 8.86 -15.00 14.62
C LEU A 26 8.67 -15.52 16.05
N GLY A 27 8.74 -14.64 17.03
CA GLY A 27 8.41 -14.96 18.41
C GLY A 27 6.96 -14.68 18.75
N GLU A 28 6.52 -13.45 18.55
CA GLU A 28 5.12 -13.03 18.73
C GLU A 28 4.70 -12.08 17.61
N PHE A 29 3.41 -12.14 17.23
CA PHE A 29 2.77 -11.18 16.32
C PHE A 29 1.62 -10.47 17.04
N TRP A 30 1.78 -9.18 17.31
CA TRP A 30 0.79 -8.33 17.96
C TRP A 30 0.01 -7.50 16.96
N THR A 31 -1.32 -7.59 17.03
CA THR A 31 -2.25 -6.77 16.24
C THR A 31 -3.42 -6.31 17.11
N CYS A 32 -4.20 -5.34 16.64
CA CYS A 32 -5.36 -4.90 17.42
C CYS A 32 -6.50 -5.90 17.36
N LEU A 33 -6.81 -6.44 16.17
CA LEU A 33 -7.94 -7.35 15.98
C LEU A 33 -7.53 -8.54 15.11
N ASN A 34 -7.96 -9.73 15.51
CA ASN A 34 -7.89 -10.95 14.71
C ASN A 34 -9.29 -11.57 14.59
N TYR A 35 -9.84 -11.54 13.40
CA TYR A 35 -11.14 -12.12 13.14
C TYR A 35 -11.01 -13.58 12.73
N LYS A 36 -11.61 -14.48 13.54
CA LYS A 36 -11.78 -15.90 13.19
C LYS A 36 -13.21 -16.07 12.66
N ASP A 37 -13.35 -16.63 11.48
CA ASP A 37 -14.67 -16.85 10.86
C ASP A 37 -15.44 -17.90 11.68
N ARG A 38 -16.31 -17.42 12.56
CA ARG A 38 -17.22 -18.25 13.37
C ARG A 38 -18.62 -18.04 12.83
N SER A 39 -19.23 -19.10 12.32
CA SER A 39 -20.54 -19.07 11.67
C SER A 39 -21.66 -18.44 12.53
N LEU A 40 -21.60 -18.60 13.85
CA LEU A 40 -22.57 -18.02 14.78
C LEU A 40 -22.47 -16.49 14.85
N MET A 41 -21.25 -15.94 14.95
CA MET A 41 -21.04 -14.48 14.99
C MET A 41 -21.43 -13.80 13.66
N ASN A 42 -21.24 -14.50 12.54
CA ASN A 42 -21.63 -13.99 11.21
C ASN A 42 -23.15 -13.85 11.04
N ARG A 43 -23.94 -14.65 11.79
CA ARG A 43 -25.41 -14.54 11.78
C ARG A 43 -25.94 -13.40 12.64
N LEU A 44 -25.18 -12.99 13.66
CA LEU A 44 -25.60 -11.97 14.64
C LEU A 44 -25.14 -10.56 14.25
N LEU A 45 -24.06 -10.42 13.47
CA LEU A 45 -23.51 -9.12 13.11
C LEU A 45 -24.01 -8.66 11.73
N PRO A 46 -24.27 -7.35 11.53
CA PRO A 46 -24.59 -6.78 10.22
C PRO A 46 -23.51 -7.09 9.18
N ARG A 47 -23.92 -7.43 7.96
CA ARG A 47 -23.00 -7.76 6.84
C ARG A 47 -21.85 -6.78 6.64
N PRO A 48 -22.03 -5.43 6.74
CA PRO A 48 -20.91 -4.49 6.60
C PRO A 48 -19.85 -4.66 7.70
N ILE A 49 -20.26 -4.98 8.93
CA ILE A 49 -19.34 -5.22 10.05
C ILE A 49 -18.55 -6.49 9.81
N VAL A 50 -19.21 -7.58 9.44
CA VAL A 50 -18.55 -8.86 9.12
C VAL A 50 -17.53 -8.67 8.00
N ARG A 51 -17.88 -7.94 6.93
CA ARG A 51 -16.96 -7.63 5.83
C ARG A 51 -15.74 -6.84 6.29
N GLN A 52 -15.92 -5.89 7.21
CA GLN A 52 -14.84 -5.09 7.77
C GLN A 52 -13.94 -5.92 8.70
N LEU A 53 -14.52 -6.84 9.48
CA LEU A 53 -13.78 -7.75 10.36
C LEU A 53 -13.00 -8.82 9.57
N ARG A 54 -13.56 -9.35 8.48
CA ARG A 54 -12.86 -10.31 7.61
C ARG A 54 -11.56 -9.77 7.03
N ARG A 55 -11.46 -8.47 6.81
CA ARG A 55 -10.20 -7.82 6.39
C ARG A 55 -9.09 -7.91 7.46
N ARG A 56 -9.44 -8.27 8.71
CA ARG A 56 -8.53 -8.44 9.85
C ARG A 56 -8.26 -9.91 10.19
N SER A 57 -8.61 -10.82 9.29
CA SER A 57 -8.24 -12.23 9.43
C SER A 57 -6.77 -12.41 9.09
N ASN A 58 -6.11 -13.30 9.83
CA ASN A 58 -4.73 -13.68 9.57
C ASN A 58 -4.65 -15.17 9.20
N PRO A 59 -3.62 -15.59 8.44
CA PRO A 59 -3.37 -16.98 8.09
C PRO A 59 -3.37 -17.92 9.31
N GLN A 60 -3.71 -19.20 9.06
CA GLN A 60 -3.80 -20.18 10.14
C GLN A 60 -2.42 -20.46 10.76
N GLU A 61 -1.37 -20.42 9.97
CA GLU A 61 0.02 -20.63 10.38
C GLU A 61 0.48 -19.60 11.42
N LEU A 62 -0.07 -18.39 11.38
CA LEU A 62 0.28 -17.32 12.32
C LEU A 62 -0.50 -17.39 13.64
N GLN A 63 -1.56 -18.21 13.74
CA GLN A 63 -2.42 -18.24 14.94
C GLN A 63 -1.69 -18.56 16.24
N PRO A 64 -0.67 -19.45 16.28
CA PRO A 64 0.08 -19.74 17.52
C PRO A 64 0.89 -18.56 18.05
N TYR A 65 1.28 -17.61 17.18
CA TYR A 65 2.11 -16.46 17.51
C TYR A 65 1.28 -15.19 17.72
N LEU A 66 -0.03 -15.25 17.45
CA LEU A 66 -0.87 -14.06 17.28
C LEU A 66 -1.50 -13.66 18.61
N HIS A 67 -1.19 -12.43 19.01
CA HIS A 67 -1.75 -11.75 20.18
C HIS A 67 -2.56 -10.52 19.76
N THR A 68 -3.57 -10.15 20.57
CA THR A 68 -4.45 -9.04 20.23
C THR A 68 -4.50 -7.98 21.34
N PHE A 69 -4.57 -6.71 20.89
CA PHE A 69 -4.74 -5.54 21.76
C PHE A 69 -5.94 -4.71 21.30
N PRO A 70 -7.19 -5.18 21.54
CA PRO A 70 -8.36 -4.81 20.76
C PRO A 70 -9.04 -3.50 21.18
N PHE A 71 -8.93 -3.05 22.42
CA PHE A 71 -9.82 -2.06 23.02
C PHE A 71 -9.96 -0.78 22.18
N ARG A 72 -8.85 -0.10 21.87
CA ARG A 72 -8.89 1.17 21.13
C ARG A 72 -9.40 1.03 19.70
N GLU A 73 -9.03 -0.05 19.03
CA GLU A 73 -9.49 -0.32 17.66
C GLU A 73 -10.99 -0.67 17.62
N LEU A 74 -11.49 -1.42 18.59
CA LEU A 74 -12.94 -1.66 18.72
C LEU A 74 -13.69 -0.35 18.94
N MET A 75 -13.23 0.48 19.85
CA MET A 75 -13.85 1.79 20.10
C MET A 75 -13.78 2.69 18.88
N ARG A 76 -12.67 2.68 18.14
CA ARG A 76 -12.54 3.41 16.86
C ARG A 76 -13.58 2.97 15.81
N LEU A 77 -13.93 1.69 15.78
CA LEU A 77 -14.95 1.16 14.87
C LEU A 77 -16.38 1.44 15.32
N LEU A 78 -16.61 1.53 16.64
CA LEU A 78 -17.95 1.66 17.23
C LEU A 78 -18.35 3.13 17.45
N ALA A 79 -17.43 4.00 17.86
CA ALA A 79 -17.73 5.39 18.22
C ALA A 79 -18.44 6.17 17.10
N PRO A 80 -18.04 6.11 15.82
CA PRO A 80 -18.76 6.83 14.76
C PRO A 80 -20.20 6.34 14.57
N ARG A 81 -20.46 5.04 14.83
CA ARG A 81 -21.81 4.46 14.73
C ARG A 81 -22.72 4.92 15.86
N ALA A 82 -22.13 5.32 16.98
CA ALA A 82 -22.84 5.92 18.10
C ALA A 82 -22.91 7.46 18.01
N GLY A 83 -22.51 8.06 16.88
CA GLY A 83 -22.49 9.52 16.69
C GLY A 83 -21.30 10.23 17.37
N LEU A 84 -20.39 9.47 18.02
CA LEU A 84 -19.26 10.01 18.80
C LEU A 84 -18.04 10.27 17.90
N ASN A 85 -18.21 11.06 16.84
CA ASN A 85 -17.18 11.31 15.82
C ASN A 85 -15.93 12.03 16.38
N ASP A 86 -16.07 12.86 17.39
CA ASP A 86 -14.96 13.57 18.03
C ASP A 86 -13.95 12.62 18.66
N LEU A 87 -14.39 11.46 19.15
CA LEU A 87 -13.50 10.45 19.73
C LEU A 87 -12.56 9.79 18.70
N VAL A 88 -12.87 9.89 17.43
CA VAL A 88 -12.04 9.34 16.33
C VAL A 88 -11.40 10.43 15.48
N ARG A 89 -11.50 11.71 15.89
CA ARG A 89 -10.90 12.84 15.16
C ARG A 89 -9.42 12.60 14.95
N HIS A 90 -8.93 12.91 13.74
CA HIS A 90 -7.53 12.72 13.35
C HIS A 90 -6.58 13.29 14.41
N GLU A 91 -5.59 12.52 14.80
CA GLU A 91 -4.55 12.74 15.81
C GLU A 91 -5.07 13.06 17.24
N THR A 92 -6.15 13.80 17.38
CA THR A 92 -6.61 14.35 18.66
C THR A 92 -7.66 13.48 19.37
N GLY A 93 -8.39 12.64 18.64
CA GLY A 93 -9.40 11.76 19.22
C GLY A 93 -8.79 10.65 20.08
N MET A 94 -9.43 10.33 21.20
CA MET A 94 -9.00 9.27 22.12
C MET A 94 -8.90 7.90 21.43
N PHE A 95 -9.69 7.68 20.38
CA PHE A 95 -9.72 6.48 19.54
C PHE A 95 -9.35 6.79 18.08
N SER A 96 -8.55 7.84 17.84
CA SER A 96 -7.98 8.12 16.54
C SER A 96 -7.09 6.97 16.06
N VAL A 97 -6.77 6.93 14.77
CA VAL A 97 -5.80 5.97 14.22
C VAL A 97 -4.46 6.09 14.97
N ASP A 98 -3.98 7.32 15.18
CA ASP A 98 -2.73 7.58 15.92
C ASP A 98 -2.79 7.04 17.35
N SER A 99 -3.91 7.21 18.05
CA SER A 99 -4.10 6.68 19.40
C SER A 99 -4.06 5.14 19.44
N VAL A 100 -4.58 4.46 18.41
CA VAL A 100 -4.50 3.01 18.26
C VAL A 100 -3.06 2.57 18.08
N TYR A 101 -2.33 3.19 17.14
CA TYR A 101 -0.95 2.89 16.84
C TYR A 101 -0.03 3.09 18.05
N HIS A 102 -0.09 4.26 18.68
CA HIS A 102 0.72 4.57 19.87
C HIS A 102 0.43 3.66 21.07
N SER A 103 -0.83 3.28 21.24
CA SER A 103 -1.22 2.40 22.34
C SER A 103 -0.62 1.01 22.19
N LEU A 104 -0.63 0.48 20.96
CA LEU A 104 0.03 -0.80 20.67
C LEU A 104 1.55 -0.67 20.82
N ASP A 105 2.16 0.36 20.24
CA ASP A 105 3.60 0.62 20.33
C ASP A 105 4.10 0.70 21.79
N LYS A 106 3.37 1.41 22.66
CA LYS A 106 3.65 1.42 24.12
C LYS A 106 3.51 0.05 24.77
N HIS A 107 2.59 -0.78 24.31
CA HIS A 107 2.47 -2.15 24.80
C HIS A 107 3.68 -2.99 24.37
N ILE A 108 4.05 -2.90 23.10
CA ILE A 108 5.20 -3.58 22.51
C ILE A 108 6.51 -3.17 23.19
N SER A 109 6.70 -1.88 23.50
CA SER A 109 7.92 -1.40 24.19
C SER A 109 8.14 -2.06 25.56
N ARG A 110 7.05 -2.39 26.28
CA ARG A 110 7.11 -3.13 27.53
C ARG A 110 7.33 -4.62 27.33
N ARG A 111 6.64 -5.19 26.32
CA ARG A 111 6.75 -6.63 25.98
C ARG A 111 8.15 -6.98 25.53
N LEU A 112 8.84 -6.05 24.84
CA LEU A 112 10.21 -6.22 24.38
C LEU A 112 11.21 -6.44 25.52
N ALA A 113 10.89 -6.15 26.78
CA ALA A 113 11.76 -6.43 27.94
C ALA A 113 12.01 -7.93 28.18
N ASP A 114 11.14 -8.80 27.68
CA ASP A 114 11.31 -10.26 27.77
C ASP A 114 12.60 -10.68 27.03
N PRO A 115 13.51 -11.42 27.69
CA PRO A 115 14.82 -11.80 27.14
C PRO A 115 14.75 -12.69 25.90
N GLN A 116 13.64 -13.32 25.62
CA GLN A 116 13.47 -14.12 24.40
C GLN A 116 13.54 -13.29 23.09
N PHE A 117 13.29 -11.97 23.17
CA PHE A 117 13.29 -11.12 22.00
C PHE A 117 14.66 -10.43 21.81
N GLU A 118 15.23 -10.62 20.64
CA GLU A 118 16.49 -10.00 20.20
C GLU A 118 16.23 -8.76 19.34
N ALA A 119 15.03 -8.64 18.79
CA ALA A 119 14.66 -7.55 17.91
C ALA A 119 13.15 -7.26 17.93
N VAL A 120 12.80 -6.06 17.48
CA VAL A 120 11.42 -5.67 17.18
C VAL A 120 11.28 -5.30 15.71
N TYR A 121 10.15 -5.70 15.09
CA TYR A 121 9.76 -5.32 13.74
C TYR A 121 8.47 -4.51 13.81
N ALA A 122 8.51 -3.26 13.37
CA ALA A 122 7.38 -2.35 13.41
C ALA A 122 7.30 -1.46 12.18
N TYR A 123 6.15 -0.82 12.01
CA TYR A 123 5.81 0.00 10.85
C TYR A 123 5.72 1.47 11.22
N GLU A 124 5.81 2.35 10.20
CA GLU A 124 5.61 3.79 10.34
C GLU A 124 4.38 4.14 11.19
N ASP A 125 4.47 5.17 11.99
CA ASP A 125 3.47 5.67 12.94
C ASP A 125 3.29 4.81 14.22
N GLY A 126 3.93 3.66 14.33
CA GLY A 126 3.75 2.72 15.45
C GLY A 126 5.04 2.07 15.93
N ALA A 127 6.18 2.78 15.92
CA ALA A 127 7.48 2.22 16.19
C ALA A 127 8.30 2.99 17.25
N GLU A 128 8.02 4.27 17.52
CA GLU A 128 8.91 5.12 18.34
C GLU A 128 9.17 4.56 19.73
N HIS A 129 8.13 4.13 20.47
CA HIS A 129 8.31 3.63 21.83
C HIS A 129 9.04 2.29 21.87
N ALA A 130 8.70 1.41 20.94
CA ALA A 130 9.35 0.10 20.80
C ALA A 130 10.83 0.25 20.41
N PHE A 131 11.15 1.16 19.47
CA PHE A 131 12.53 1.40 19.03
C PHE A 131 13.38 2.10 20.11
N ARG A 132 12.81 3.03 20.88
CA ARG A 132 13.49 3.57 22.06
C ARG A 132 13.76 2.50 23.11
N ALA A 133 12.86 1.55 23.30
CA ALA A 133 13.09 0.42 24.19
C ALA A 133 14.15 -0.53 23.64
N ALA A 134 14.12 -0.83 22.33
CA ALA A 134 15.11 -1.64 21.65
C ALA A 134 16.53 -1.06 21.84
N SER A 135 16.71 0.22 21.56
CA SER A 135 17.97 0.93 21.75
C SER A 135 18.50 0.84 23.20
N LYS A 136 17.62 1.02 24.21
CA LYS A 136 17.99 0.92 25.63
C LYS A 136 18.39 -0.50 26.06
N LEU A 137 17.81 -1.52 25.42
CA LEU A 137 18.02 -2.92 25.72
C LEU A 137 19.12 -3.56 24.87
N GLY A 138 19.77 -2.79 23.98
CA GLY A 138 20.75 -3.30 23.03
C GLY A 138 20.14 -4.30 22.05
N ARG A 139 18.92 -4.06 21.55
CA ARG A 139 18.19 -4.92 20.61
C ARG A 139 17.98 -4.23 19.29
N LEU A 140 17.85 -5.01 18.22
CA LEU A 140 17.67 -4.46 16.86
C LEU A 140 16.24 -3.96 16.62
N ALA A 141 16.16 -2.87 15.86
CA ALA A 141 14.92 -2.21 15.42
C ALA A 141 14.78 -2.30 13.91
N PHE A 142 13.85 -3.12 13.43
CA PHE A 142 13.49 -3.30 12.02
C PHE A 142 12.28 -2.44 11.67
N TYR A 143 12.46 -1.50 10.77
CA TYR A 143 11.46 -0.51 10.39
C TYR A 143 10.93 -0.77 8.98
N ASP A 144 9.65 -1.04 8.83
CA ASP A 144 8.99 -1.14 7.53
C ASP A 144 8.35 0.20 7.17
N LEU A 145 8.79 0.81 6.08
CA LEU A 145 8.27 2.05 5.52
C LEU A 145 7.43 1.74 4.27
N PRO A 146 6.12 1.55 4.41
CA PRO A 146 5.26 1.05 3.33
C PRO A 146 4.85 2.09 2.30
N ILE A 147 5.16 3.36 2.57
CA ILE A 147 4.89 4.50 1.67
C ILE A 147 6.12 5.41 1.64
N GLY A 148 6.27 6.23 0.60
CA GLY A 148 7.36 7.19 0.53
C GLY A 148 7.43 8.11 1.75
N TYR A 149 8.63 8.57 2.08
CA TYR A 149 8.89 9.35 3.30
C TYR A 149 8.10 10.66 3.35
N TRP A 150 7.58 11.01 4.51
CA TRP A 150 6.61 12.09 4.70
C TRP A 150 7.08 13.48 4.23
N ARG A 151 8.39 13.79 4.28
CA ARG A 151 8.93 15.08 3.82
C ARG A 151 8.80 15.23 2.31
N ALA A 152 9.12 14.19 1.55
CA ALA A 152 8.91 14.14 0.11
C ALA A 152 7.41 14.21 -0.22
N ALA A 153 6.56 13.48 0.53
CA ALA A 153 5.11 13.57 0.37
C ALA A 153 4.59 14.99 0.57
N ARG A 154 5.02 15.64 1.65
CA ARG A 154 4.60 17.02 1.96
C ARG A 154 5.01 18.00 0.85
N SER A 155 6.24 17.90 0.34
CA SER A 155 6.73 18.75 -0.75
C SER A 155 5.88 18.58 -2.00
N ILE A 156 5.74 17.33 -2.49
CA ILE A 156 5.03 17.02 -3.74
C ILE A 156 3.54 17.37 -3.65
N LEU A 157 2.89 17.03 -2.52
CA LEU A 157 1.45 17.24 -2.38
C LEU A 157 1.09 18.69 -2.03
N SER A 158 2.00 19.45 -1.40
CA SER A 158 1.77 20.89 -1.20
C SER A 158 1.88 21.66 -2.52
N GLU A 159 2.85 21.31 -3.36
CA GLU A 159 2.95 21.85 -4.72
C GLU A 159 1.71 21.51 -5.54
N GLU A 160 1.25 20.25 -5.44
CA GLU A 160 0.03 19.83 -6.14
C GLU A 160 -1.22 20.59 -5.70
N ALA A 161 -1.34 20.89 -4.41
CA ALA A 161 -2.46 21.70 -3.90
C ALA A 161 -2.48 23.12 -4.48
N MET A 162 -1.32 23.67 -4.82
CA MET A 162 -1.21 24.99 -5.50
C MET A 162 -1.51 24.89 -6.99
N LEU A 163 -1.08 23.81 -7.65
CA LEU A 163 -1.30 23.59 -9.09
C LEU A 163 -2.74 23.21 -9.42
N LYS A 164 -3.41 22.49 -8.54
CA LYS A 164 -4.79 21.98 -8.72
C LYS A 164 -5.64 22.30 -7.46
N PRO A 165 -5.90 23.59 -7.18
CA PRO A 165 -6.59 24.01 -5.95
C PRO A 165 -8.00 23.43 -5.82
N GLU A 166 -8.71 23.19 -6.93
CA GLU A 166 -10.03 22.58 -6.95
C GLU A 166 -10.01 21.10 -6.50
N TRP A 167 -8.84 20.44 -6.57
CA TRP A 167 -8.63 19.07 -6.10
C TRP A 167 -8.00 19.00 -4.70
N ALA A 168 -7.57 20.14 -4.12
CA ALA A 168 -6.79 20.19 -2.88
C ALA A 168 -7.52 19.54 -1.69
N SER A 169 -8.85 19.63 -1.64
CA SER A 169 -9.66 18.97 -0.58
C SER A 169 -9.44 17.46 -0.53
N THR A 170 -9.10 16.83 -1.66
CA THR A 170 -8.88 15.38 -1.78
C THR A 170 -7.47 14.94 -1.39
N LEU A 171 -6.53 15.89 -1.13
CA LEU A 171 -5.16 15.62 -0.70
C LEU A 171 -5.10 15.44 0.82
N ASN A 172 -4.98 14.20 1.27
CA ASN A 172 -5.00 13.88 2.71
C ASN A 172 -3.60 13.84 3.36
N GLY A 173 -2.51 13.80 2.59
CA GLY A 173 -1.15 13.61 3.10
C GLY A 173 -0.50 14.83 3.78
N ASN A 174 -1.11 16.03 3.70
CA ASN A 174 -0.54 17.28 4.25
C ASN A 174 -1.12 17.67 5.62
N LYS A 175 -1.94 16.82 6.22
CA LYS A 175 -2.69 17.16 7.45
C LYS A 175 -1.98 16.75 8.74
N ASP A 176 -0.86 16.02 8.64
CA ASP A 176 -0.12 15.57 9.81
C ASP A 176 0.53 16.73 10.56
N SER A 177 0.34 16.76 11.88
CA SER A 177 0.92 17.77 12.77
C SER A 177 2.45 17.68 12.81
N LYS A 178 3.10 18.78 13.28
CA LYS A 178 4.54 18.76 13.53
C LYS A 178 4.93 17.61 14.47
N ARG A 179 4.16 17.38 15.53
CA ARG A 179 4.42 16.28 16.49
C ARG A 179 4.43 14.90 15.81
N LYS A 180 3.51 14.65 14.88
CA LYS A 180 3.48 13.40 14.13
C LYS A 180 4.67 13.29 13.19
N ALA A 181 5.02 14.39 12.52
CA ALA A 181 6.20 14.47 11.66
C ALA A 181 7.51 14.22 12.45
N ASP A 182 7.69 14.87 13.61
CA ASP A 182 8.85 14.68 14.48
C ASP A 182 8.97 13.22 14.96
N ARG A 183 7.84 12.55 15.21
CA ARG A 183 7.82 11.12 15.56
C ARG A 183 8.33 10.25 14.40
N LYS A 184 7.87 10.47 13.16
CA LYS A 184 8.33 9.73 11.99
C LYS A 184 9.85 9.89 11.78
N ASP A 185 10.37 11.10 12.01
CA ASP A 185 11.81 11.34 11.98
C ASP A 185 12.53 10.54 13.11
N ALA A 186 11.95 10.49 14.30
CA ALA A 186 12.53 9.74 15.43
C ALA A 186 12.49 8.22 15.19
N GLU A 187 11.41 7.68 14.60
CA GLU A 187 11.31 6.27 14.23
C GLU A 187 12.41 5.88 13.25
N LEU A 188 12.63 6.67 12.21
CA LEU A 188 13.69 6.45 11.23
C LEU A 188 15.09 6.53 11.86
N ALA A 189 15.32 7.53 12.71
CA ALA A 189 16.61 7.72 13.37
C ALA A 189 16.98 6.60 14.36
N LEU A 190 15.98 5.91 14.90
CA LEU A 190 16.14 4.81 15.87
C LEU A 190 16.22 3.43 15.21
N ALA A 191 15.92 3.33 13.92
CA ALA A 191 15.96 2.08 13.18
C ALA A 191 17.40 1.62 12.92
N ASP A 192 17.63 0.31 12.92
CA ASP A 192 18.89 -0.31 12.49
C ASP A 192 18.82 -0.74 11.03
N VAL A 193 17.65 -1.22 10.58
CA VAL A 193 17.37 -1.55 9.18
C VAL A 193 16.00 -1.01 8.79
N VAL A 194 15.94 -0.37 7.62
CA VAL A 194 14.70 0.14 7.01
C VAL A 194 14.35 -0.70 5.79
N PHE A 195 13.19 -1.32 5.80
CA PHE A 195 12.64 -2.02 4.65
C PHE A 195 11.71 -1.09 3.87
N VAL A 196 11.91 -1.02 2.56
CA VAL A 196 11.08 -0.26 1.62
C VAL A 196 10.70 -1.17 0.46
N ALA A 197 9.51 -0.95 -0.12
CA ALA A 197 9.03 -1.85 -1.18
C ALA A 197 9.46 -1.44 -2.59
N SER A 198 9.93 -0.21 -2.81
CA SER A 198 10.27 0.30 -4.14
C SER A 198 11.50 1.22 -4.11
N SER A 199 12.13 1.35 -5.28
CA SER A 199 13.21 2.32 -5.52
C SER A 199 12.73 3.76 -5.30
N PHE A 200 11.47 4.07 -5.62
CA PHE A 200 10.87 5.37 -5.31
C PHE A 200 10.82 5.64 -3.81
N THR A 201 10.32 4.68 -3.01
CA THR A 201 10.28 4.85 -1.54
C THR A 201 11.69 5.05 -0.99
N HIS A 202 12.68 4.28 -1.48
CA HIS A 202 14.09 4.48 -1.13
C HIS A 202 14.55 5.91 -1.45
N LYS A 203 14.32 6.39 -2.67
CA LYS A 203 14.69 7.74 -3.11
C LYS A 203 14.07 8.84 -2.23
N THR A 204 12.84 8.65 -1.74
CA THR A 204 12.20 9.65 -0.86
C THR A 204 12.95 9.86 0.46
N LEU A 205 13.75 8.90 0.91
CA LEU A 205 14.59 9.02 2.12
C LEU A 205 15.74 10.03 1.96
N GLU A 206 16.09 10.46 0.74
CA GLU A 206 17.01 11.58 0.51
C GLU A 206 16.52 12.89 1.14
N SER A 207 15.21 13.02 1.37
CA SER A 207 14.61 14.16 2.08
C SER A 207 14.61 14.03 3.61
N ALA A 208 15.04 12.89 4.13
CA ALA A 208 15.07 12.63 5.57
C ALA A 208 16.24 13.36 6.25
N PRO A 209 16.16 13.65 7.57
CA PRO A 209 17.33 13.97 8.36
C PRO A 209 18.35 12.83 8.30
N PRO A 210 19.64 13.11 8.58
CA PRO A 210 20.65 12.05 8.64
C PRO A 210 20.22 10.91 9.58
N PHE A 211 20.34 9.67 9.12
CA PHE A 211 20.07 8.45 9.86
C PHE A 211 21.13 7.38 9.56
N LYS A 212 21.22 6.33 10.39
CA LYS A 212 22.30 5.32 10.30
C LYS A 212 21.83 3.99 9.71
N ALA A 213 20.50 3.77 9.66
CA ALA A 213 19.95 2.49 9.26
C ALA A 213 20.38 2.09 7.84
N ALA A 214 20.65 0.82 7.63
CA ALA A 214 20.77 0.26 6.29
C ALA A 214 19.37 0.22 5.64
N VAL A 215 19.28 0.66 4.38
CA VAL A 215 18.00 0.64 3.63
C VAL A 215 18.00 -0.54 2.67
N VAL A 216 16.97 -1.38 2.74
CA VAL A 216 16.80 -2.58 1.93
C VAL A 216 15.53 -2.48 1.10
N VAL A 217 15.65 -2.54 -0.23
CA VAL A 217 14.50 -2.58 -1.13
C VAL A 217 14.02 -4.03 -1.27
N THR A 218 12.80 -4.30 -0.80
CA THR A 218 12.13 -5.61 -0.87
C THR A 218 10.80 -5.48 -1.59
N PRO A 219 10.77 -5.61 -2.93
CA PRO A 219 9.53 -5.50 -3.70
C PRO A 219 8.48 -6.51 -3.26
N TYR A 220 7.22 -6.08 -3.19
CA TYR A 220 6.11 -6.95 -2.84
C TYR A 220 5.80 -7.97 -3.94
N GLY A 221 5.09 -9.04 -3.58
CA GLY A 221 4.67 -10.08 -4.51
C GLY A 221 3.35 -9.78 -5.21
N ALA A 222 3.20 -10.31 -6.41
CA ALA A 222 1.93 -10.35 -7.14
C ALA A 222 0.93 -11.30 -6.46
N PRO A 223 -0.38 -11.08 -6.61
CA PRO A 223 -1.37 -12.06 -6.22
C PRO A 223 -1.22 -13.33 -7.07
N PRO A 224 -1.64 -14.51 -6.55
CA PRO A 224 -1.70 -15.70 -7.36
C PRO A 224 -2.56 -15.44 -8.61
N ILE A 225 -2.03 -15.78 -9.78
CA ILE A 225 -2.77 -15.65 -11.04
C ILE A 225 -3.83 -16.76 -11.04
N PRO A 226 -5.14 -16.42 -11.07
CA PRO A 226 -6.17 -17.44 -11.14
C PRO A 226 -5.99 -18.31 -12.40
N THR A 227 -5.91 -19.62 -12.22
CA THR A 227 -5.82 -20.58 -13.33
C THR A 227 -7.08 -20.59 -14.22
N SER A 228 -8.17 -20.01 -13.75
CA SER A 228 -9.49 -19.98 -14.37
C SER A 228 -9.97 -18.59 -14.77
N LEU A 229 -9.07 -17.65 -15.05
CA LEU A 229 -9.52 -16.39 -15.67
C LEU A 229 -10.11 -16.74 -17.06
N PRO A 230 -11.32 -16.25 -17.37
CA PRO A 230 -11.82 -16.35 -18.73
C PRO A 230 -10.74 -15.76 -19.66
N ALA A 231 -10.46 -16.48 -20.74
CA ALA A 231 -9.65 -15.90 -21.81
C ALA A 231 -10.25 -14.52 -22.13
N PRO A 232 -9.42 -13.47 -22.34
CA PRO A 232 -9.96 -12.19 -22.76
C PRO A 232 -10.95 -12.43 -23.88
N ALA A 233 -12.17 -11.92 -23.71
CA ALA A 233 -13.23 -12.14 -24.70
C ALA A 233 -12.68 -11.81 -26.10
N PRO A 234 -12.95 -12.63 -27.13
CA PRO A 234 -12.49 -12.35 -28.46
C PRO A 234 -12.83 -10.90 -28.81
N ARG A 235 -11.79 -10.09 -29.02
CA ARG A 235 -11.98 -8.66 -29.29
C ARG A 235 -12.32 -8.51 -30.75
N ASP A 236 -13.50 -7.98 -31.00
CA ASP A 236 -13.93 -7.60 -32.36
C ASP A 236 -12.89 -6.63 -32.97
N PRO A 237 -12.39 -6.90 -34.18
CA PRO A 237 -11.33 -6.13 -34.80
C PRO A 237 -11.68 -4.67 -35.14
N THR A 238 -12.96 -4.32 -35.14
CA THR A 238 -13.45 -3.06 -35.66
C THR A 238 -13.81 -2.06 -34.57
N ASP A 239 -13.07 -0.95 -34.55
CA ASP A 239 -13.45 0.40 -34.11
C ASP A 239 -14.10 0.59 -32.70
N LYS A 240 -13.65 -0.22 -31.72
CA LYS A 240 -14.13 -0.02 -30.33
C LYS A 240 -13.16 0.83 -29.54
N PRO A 241 -13.66 1.75 -28.68
CA PRO A 241 -12.80 2.56 -27.83
C PRO A 241 -11.93 1.69 -26.91
N LEU A 242 -10.68 2.12 -26.70
CA LEU A 242 -9.74 1.48 -25.76
C LEU A 242 -10.33 1.52 -24.35
N ARG A 243 -10.45 0.36 -23.68
CA ARG A 243 -10.98 0.26 -22.34
C ARG A 243 -9.87 0.54 -21.32
N VAL A 244 -9.92 1.71 -20.73
CA VAL A 244 -8.96 2.19 -19.74
C VAL A 244 -9.49 1.91 -18.34
N LEU A 245 -8.66 1.37 -17.45
CA LEU A 245 -9.00 1.09 -16.06
C LEU A 245 -8.09 1.86 -15.10
N PHE A 246 -8.70 2.45 -14.10
CA PHE A 246 -8.05 2.93 -12.88
C PHE A 246 -8.63 2.22 -11.66
N VAL A 247 -7.78 1.81 -10.71
CA VAL A 247 -8.19 1.24 -9.43
C VAL A 247 -7.41 1.89 -8.29
N GLY A 248 -8.12 2.45 -7.30
CA GLY A 248 -7.47 3.06 -6.13
C GLY A 248 -8.42 3.96 -5.33
N SER A 249 -7.93 4.51 -4.22
CA SER A 249 -8.65 5.57 -3.51
C SER A 249 -8.74 6.82 -4.39
N LEU A 250 -9.92 7.44 -4.43
CA LEU A 250 -10.17 8.57 -5.33
C LEU A 250 -9.71 9.88 -4.70
N GLY A 251 -8.51 10.28 -5.02
CA GLY A 251 -7.92 11.56 -4.58
C GLY A 251 -6.78 11.99 -5.48
N GLN A 252 -6.46 13.28 -5.45
CA GLN A 252 -5.46 13.87 -6.34
C GLN A 252 -4.05 13.31 -6.13
N ARG A 253 -3.74 12.76 -4.95
CA ARG A 253 -2.49 12.00 -4.74
C ARG A 253 -2.30 10.89 -5.78
N LYS A 254 -3.39 10.36 -6.32
CA LYS A 254 -3.38 9.33 -7.37
C LYS A 254 -3.35 9.91 -8.80
N GLY A 255 -3.25 11.24 -8.94
CA GLY A 255 -3.14 11.89 -10.24
C GLY A 255 -4.41 11.85 -11.09
N LEU A 256 -5.59 11.76 -10.43
CA LEU A 256 -6.86 11.57 -11.12
C LEU A 256 -7.19 12.70 -12.08
N SER A 257 -6.90 13.97 -11.75
CA SER A 257 -7.16 15.08 -12.66
C SER A 257 -6.44 14.88 -14.00
N TYR A 258 -5.18 14.44 -13.95
CA TYR A 258 -4.38 14.23 -15.17
C TYR A 258 -4.89 13.04 -16.00
N LEU A 259 -5.43 12.00 -15.36
CA LEU A 259 -6.10 10.89 -16.06
C LEU A 259 -7.38 11.34 -16.74
N PHE A 260 -8.24 12.09 -16.06
CA PHE A 260 -9.47 12.63 -16.66
C PHE A 260 -9.16 13.58 -17.81
N ASP A 261 -8.18 14.48 -17.64
CA ASP A 261 -7.73 15.40 -18.69
C ASP A 261 -7.20 14.65 -19.92
N ALA A 262 -6.41 13.58 -19.73
CA ALA A 262 -5.91 12.76 -20.83
C ALA A 262 -7.04 12.02 -21.56
N CYS A 263 -7.98 11.44 -20.84
CA CYS A 263 -9.13 10.75 -21.45
C CYS A 263 -10.05 11.73 -22.21
N ARG A 264 -10.19 12.97 -21.74
CA ARG A 264 -10.97 14.01 -22.41
C ARG A 264 -10.35 14.44 -23.74
N GLN A 265 -9.01 14.50 -23.83
CA GLN A 265 -8.30 14.76 -25.09
C GLN A 265 -8.56 13.68 -26.15
N LEU A 266 -8.90 12.46 -25.72
CA LEU A 266 -9.11 11.30 -26.58
C LEU A 266 -10.61 10.92 -26.67
N GLU A 267 -11.47 11.91 -26.69
CA GLU A 267 -12.93 11.72 -26.74
C GLU A 267 -13.33 10.76 -27.89
N GLY A 268 -14.11 9.73 -27.55
CA GLY A 268 -14.52 8.68 -28.47
C GLY A 268 -13.52 7.55 -28.69
N ALA A 269 -12.21 7.79 -28.53
CA ALA A 269 -11.15 6.77 -28.69
C ALA A 269 -10.90 5.93 -27.43
N VAL A 270 -11.28 6.44 -26.25
CA VAL A 270 -11.08 5.75 -24.97
C VAL A 270 -12.37 5.69 -24.15
N LYS A 271 -12.50 4.64 -23.33
CA LYS A 271 -13.59 4.48 -22.36
C LYS A 271 -13.02 4.19 -20.99
N LEU A 272 -13.09 5.18 -20.08
CA LEU A 272 -12.55 5.08 -18.74
C LEU A 272 -13.52 4.39 -17.77
N THR A 273 -13.00 3.41 -17.02
CA THR A 273 -13.64 2.84 -15.83
C THR A 273 -12.79 3.18 -14.61
N VAL A 274 -13.43 3.69 -13.56
CA VAL A 274 -12.80 4.06 -12.30
C VAL A 274 -13.35 3.18 -11.17
N ILE A 275 -12.48 2.47 -10.46
CA ILE A 275 -12.87 1.66 -9.29
C ILE A 275 -12.22 2.26 -8.05
N GLY A 276 -13.05 2.70 -7.10
CA GLY A 276 -12.53 3.22 -5.84
C GLY A 276 -13.52 4.05 -5.04
N THR A 277 -13.18 4.21 -3.76
CA THR A 277 -13.99 4.96 -2.80
C THR A 277 -13.60 6.43 -2.82
N LYS A 278 -14.60 7.31 -2.85
CA LYS A 278 -14.39 8.75 -2.63
C LYS A 278 -13.81 9.02 -1.23
N PRO A 279 -12.97 10.04 -1.07
CA PRO A 279 -12.60 10.53 0.25
C PRO A 279 -13.85 11.05 0.98
N MET A 280 -13.80 11.04 2.32
CA MET A 280 -14.88 11.58 3.16
C MET A 280 -14.81 13.12 3.24
N VAL A 281 -14.67 13.78 2.10
CA VAL A 281 -14.64 15.23 1.95
C VAL A 281 -15.49 15.61 0.75
N ASP A 282 -16.09 16.78 0.81
CA ASP A 282 -16.81 17.33 -0.33
C ASP A 282 -15.84 17.74 -1.43
N SER A 283 -16.09 17.28 -2.65
CA SER A 283 -15.26 17.56 -3.82
C SER A 283 -16.12 17.60 -5.08
N PRO A 284 -16.73 18.77 -5.39
CA PRO A 284 -17.58 18.93 -6.56
C PRO A 284 -16.88 18.59 -7.88
N VAL A 285 -15.58 18.86 -7.98
CA VAL A 285 -14.79 18.50 -9.17
C VAL A 285 -14.72 17.00 -9.35
N LEU A 286 -14.44 16.23 -8.29
CA LEU A 286 -14.42 14.78 -8.36
C LEU A 286 -15.80 14.19 -8.70
N ASP A 287 -16.86 14.77 -8.14
CA ASP A 287 -18.24 14.32 -8.43
C ASP A 287 -18.60 14.53 -9.89
N ARG A 288 -18.25 15.67 -10.46
CA ARG A 288 -18.46 15.99 -11.88
C ARG A 288 -17.70 15.02 -12.78
N GLU A 289 -16.42 14.77 -12.52
CA GLU A 289 -15.61 13.86 -13.33
C GLU A 289 -16.14 12.41 -13.26
N LEU A 290 -16.53 11.95 -12.08
CA LEU A 290 -17.08 10.60 -11.92
C LEU A 290 -18.46 10.42 -12.60
N ALA A 291 -19.23 11.48 -12.77
CA ALA A 291 -20.50 11.43 -13.50
C ALA A 291 -20.31 11.18 -15.01
N SER A 292 -19.13 11.48 -15.57
CA SER A 292 -18.81 11.31 -17.00
C SER A 292 -18.23 9.95 -17.36
N VAL A 293 -17.92 9.09 -16.36
CA VAL A 293 -17.25 7.80 -16.55
C VAL A 293 -17.98 6.67 -15.86
N ARG A 294 -17.63 5.42 -16.20
CA ARG A 294 -18.12 4.27 -15.44
C ARG A 294 -17.40 4.22 -14.09
N TRP A 295 -18.12 4.58 -13.02
CA TRP A 295 -17.58 4.54 -11.66
C TRP A 295 -18.17 3.38 -10.86
N ILE A 296 -17.26 2.61 -10.18
CA ILE A 296 -17.59 1.52 -9.25
C ILE A 296 -17.02 1.90 -7.88
N ALA A 297 -17.87 2.30 -6.95
CA ALA A 297 -17.45 2.83 -5.65
C ALA A 297 -16.68 1.83 -4.79
N SER A 298 -17.06 0.56 -4.81
CA SER A 298 -16.38 -0.53 -4.09
C SER A 298 -16.88 -1.88 -4.60
N CYS A 299 -15.95 -2.80 -4.80
CA CYS A 299 -16.28 -4.19 -5.11
C CYS A 299 -15.32 -5.16 -4.39
N PRO A 300 -15.65 -6.45 -4.28
CA PRO A 300 -14.73 -7.47 -3.77
C PRO A 300 -13.47 -7.57 -4.63
N HIS A 301 -12.36 -7.99 -4.04
CA HIS A 301 -11.07 -8.06 -4.73
C HIS A 301 -11.08 -8.96 -5.98
N ASN A 302 -11.76 -10.11 -5.91
CA ASN A 302 -11.94 -10.99 -7.08
C ASN A 302 -12.68 -10.30 -8.23
N GLN A 303 -13.62 -9.39 -7.93
CA GLN A 303 -14.28 -8.59 -8.95
C GLN A 303 -13.36 -7.50 -9.52
N VAL A 304 -12.46 -6.92 -8.70
CA VAL A 304 -11.41 -6.01 -9.21
C VAL A 304 -10.53 -6.73 -10.22
N LEU A 305 -10.08 -7.95 -9.90
CA LEU A 305 -9.27 -8.75 -10.83
C LEU A 305 -10.05 -9.11 -12.11
N ALA A 306 -11.34 -9.39 -12.00
CA ALA A 306 -12.19 -9.64 -13.17
C ALA A 306 -12.35 -8.38 -14.06
N GLU A 307 -12.51 -7.20 -13.46
CA GLU A 307 -12.50 -5.93 -14.20
C GLU A 307 -11.14 -5.68 -14.87
N MET A 308 -10.02 -5.96 -14.19
CA MET A 308 -8.69 -5.89 -14.82
C MET A 308 -8.62 -6.79 -16.05
N ALA A 309 -9.03 -8.05 -15.94
CA ALA A 309 -9.03 -8.97 -17.09
C ALA A 309 -9.96 -8.53 -18.25
N ALA A 310 -10.94 -7.69 -17.97
CA ALA A 310 -11.91 -7.20 -18.94
C ALA A 310 -11.51 -5.88 -19.64
N HIS A 311 -10.41 -5.24 -19.24
CA HIS A 311 -9.95 -3.97 -19.80
C HIS A 311 -8.70 -4.16 -20.69
N ASP A 312 -8.26 -3.09 -21.35
CA ASP A 312 -7.18 -3.11 -22.35
C ASP A 312 -5.89 -2.50 -21.82
N VAL A 313 -5.98 -1.55 -20.90
CA VAL A 313 -4.83 -0.86 -20.30
C VAL A 313 -5.18 -0.42 -18.87
N PHE A 314 -4.19 -0.48 -18.00
CA PHE A 314 -4.28 0.03 -16.64
C PHE A 314 -3.50 1.33 -16.52
N VAL A 315 -4.13 2.41 -16.06
CA VAL A 315 -3.48 3.71 -15.88
C VAL A 315 -3.47 4.09 -14.41
N PHE A 316 -2.27 4.32 -13.87
CA PHE A 316 -2.06 4.63 -12.46
C PHE A 316 -1.07 5.80 -12.30
N PRO A 317 -1.50 7.05 -12.60
CA PRO A 317 -0.61 8.21 -12.69
C PRO A 317 -0.36 8.85 -11.32
N SER A 318 -0.07 8.02 -10.31
CA SER A 318 0.07 8.46 -8.93
C SER A 318 1.21 9.47 -8.77
N LEU A 319 0.94 10.54 -8.02
CA LEU A 319 1.93 11.56 -7.69
C LEU A 319 2.84 11.13 -6.54
N PHE A 320 2.33 10.22 -5.69
CA PHE A 320 3.07 9.73 -4.54
C PHE A 320 2.50 8.41 -4.03
N GLU A 321 3.36 7.38 -3.98
CA GLU A 321 3.01 6.04 -3.57
C GLU A 321 4.16 5.38 -2.77
N GLY A 322 3.91 4.23 -2.14
CA GLY A 322 4.96 3.36 -1.62
C GLY A 322 5.40 2.36 -2.68
N PHE A 323 4.47 1.53 -3.10
CA PHE A 323 4.67 0.51 -4.12
C PHE A 323 3.59 0.58 -5.20
N GLY A 324 2.32 0.51 -4.77
CA GLY A 324 1.20 0.39 -5.69
C GLY A 324 0.98 -1.08 -6.09
N LEU A 325 0.64 -1.95 -5.12
CA LEU A 325 0.35 -3.38 -5.38
C LEU A 325 -0.60 -3.62 -6.56
N VAL A 326 -1.48 -2.67 -6.81
CA VAL A 326 -2.42 -2.70 -7.94
C VAL A 326 -1.73 -2.75 -9.30
N LEU A 327 -0.46 -2.29 -9.41
CA LEU A 327 0.35 -2.42 -10.63
C LEU A 327 0.64 -3.89 -10.92
N LEU A 328 1.14 -4.64 -9.92
CA LEU A 328 1.37 -6.08 -10.06
C LEU A 328 0.08 -6.87 -10.29
N GLU A 329 -1.03 -6.45 -9.66
CA GLU A 329 -2.35 -7.03 -9.90
C GLU A 329 -2.77 -6.86 -11.37
N ALA A 330 -2.63 -5.66 -11.91
CA ALA A 330 -2.94 -5.36 -13.30
C ALA A 330 -2.04 -6.15 -14.28
N MET A 331 -0.72 -6.16 -14.02
CA MET A 331 0.24 -6.94 -14.82
C MET A 331 -0.05 -8.44 -14.79
N ALA A 332 -0.39 -8.99 -13.62
CA ALA A 332 -0.78 -10.39 -13.46
C ALA A 332 -2.04 -10.75 -14.28
N MET A 333 -2.97 -9.80 -14.41
CA MET A 333 -4.16 -9.95 -15.27
C MET A 333 -3.86 -9.67 -16.75
N GLY A 334 -2.62 -9.29 -17.09
CA GLY A 334 -2.18 -9.04 -18.46
C GLY A 334 -2.59 -7.68 -18.99
N LEU A 335 -2.68 -6.67 -18.15
CA LEU A 335 -2.85 -5.30 -18.61
C LEU A 335 -1.49 -4.64 -18.83
N PRO A 336 -1.22 -4.05 -19.99
CA PRO A 336 -0.20 -3.04 -20.14
C PRO A 336 -0.46 -1.91 -19.11
N VAL A 337 0.62 -1.40 -18.51
CA VAL A 337 0.51 -0.40 -17.45
C VAL A 337 1.08 0.94 -17.90
N ILE A 338 0.32 2.03 -17.67
CA ILE A 338 0.84 3.40 -17.75
C ILE A 338 0.90 3.94 -16.32
N THR A 339 2.11 4.26 -15.85
CA THR A 339 2.31 4.75 -14.48
C THR A 339 3.41 5.80 -14.42
N THR A 340 3.75 6.27 -13.22
CA THR A 340 4.76 7.32 -13.01
C THR A 340 5.98 6.80 -12.27
N PRO A 341 7.12 7.54 -12.29
CA PRO A 341 8.29 7.18 -11.48
C PRO A 341 8.04 7.25 -9.97
N HIS A 342 6.91 7.80 -9.53
CA HIS A 342 6.55 7.93 -8.12
C HIS A 342 5.72 6.76 -7.59
N THR A 343 5.93 5.59 -8.18
CA THR A 343 5.36 4.28 -7.83
C THR A 343 6.46 3.23 -7.90
N ALA A 344 6.11 1.94 -7.81
CA ALA A 344 7.04 0.85 -8.17
C ALA A 344 7.22 0.68 -9.70
N GLY A 345 6.67 1.56 -10.52
CA GLY A 345 6.80 1.49 -11.98
C GLY A 345 8.23 1.22 -12.45
N PRO A 346 9.24 2.00 -12.03
CA PRO A 346 10.63 1.79 -12.42
C PRO A 346 11.23 0.43 -12.00
N ASP A 347 10.67 -0.21 -10.97
CA ASP A 347 11.12 -1.53 -10.51
C ASP A 347 10.45 -2.68 -11.28
N LEU A 348 9.26 -2.42 -11.83
CA LEU A 348 8.39 -3.43 -12.42
C LEU A 348 8.38 -3.42 -13.95
N ILE A 349 8.56 -2.25 -14.56
CA ILE A 349 8.31 -1.98 -15.99
C ILE A 349 9.60 -1.56 -16.67
N GLU A 350 9.93 -2.25 -17.75
CA GLU A 350 10.85 -1.79 -18.76
C GLU A 350 10.06 -1.01 -19.83
N GLU A 351 10.47 0.24 -20.09
CA GLU A 351 9.74 1.16 -20.98
C GLU A 351 9.46 0.55 -22.36
N GLY A 352 8.20 0.52 -22.74
CA GLY A 352 7.77 -0.03 -24.02
C GLY A 352 7.60 -1.54 -24.05
N ARG A 353 7.88 -2.27 -22.97
CA ARG A 353 7.81 -3.73 -22.90
C ARG A 353 6.64 -4.27 -22.11
N GLU A 354 6.45 -3.86 -20.88
CA GLU A 354 5.29 -4.20 -20.02
C GLU A 354 4.29 -3.05 -19.94
N GLY A 355 4.70 -1.87 -20.37
CA GLY A 355 3.93 -0.63 -20.26
C GLY A 355 4.80 0.60 -20.49
N PHE A 356 4.36 1.73 -19.93
CA PHE A 356 5.04 3.02 -20.05
C PHE A 356 5.15 3.72 -18.71
N ILE A 357 6.26 4.46 -18.53
CA ILE A 357 6.49 5.33 -17.38
C ILE A 357 6.41 6.77 -17.88
N VAL A 358 5.40 7.51 -17.45
CA VAL A 358 5.16 8.90 -17.83
C VAL A 358 5.52 9.86 -16.69
N PRO A 359 5.92 11.10 -16.97
CA PRO A 359 6.14 12.09 -15.91
C PRO A 359 4.89 12.28 -15.05
N ILE A 360 5.08 12.61 -13.76
CA ILE A 360 3.96 13.07 -12.94
C ILE A 360 3.38 14.36 -13.52
N ARG A 361 2.06 14.58 -13.33
CA ARG A 361 1.38 15.81 -13.74
C ARG A 361 1.35 16.07 -15.26
N ASP A 362 1.52 15.04 -16.06
CA ASP A 362 1.55 15.16 -17.52
C ASP A 362 0.39 14.38 -18.16
N SER A 363 -0.73 15.05 -18.38
CA SER A 363 -1.88 14.50 -19.08
C SER A 363 -1.61 14.24 -20.56
N ASN A 364 -0.72 15.02 -21.19
CA ASN A 364 -0.37 14.84 -22.60
C ASN A 364 0.44 13.56 -22.81
N ALA A 365 1.41 13.29 -21.92
CA ALA A 365 2.17 12.04 -21.96
C ALA A 365 1.26 10.82 -21.75
N ILE A 366 0.28 10.90 -20.84
CA ILE A 366 -0.73 9.84 -20.66
C ILE A 366 -1.53 9.64 -21.95
N ALA A 367 -2.04 10.75 -22.54
CA ALA A 367 -2.84 10.69 -23.77
C ALA A 367 -2.04 10.10 -24.94
N GLU A 368 -0.77 10.50 -25.12
CA GLU A 368 0.14 9.95 -26.15
C GLU A 368 0.26 8.43 -26.02
N LYS A 369 0.51 7.91 -24.81
CA LYS A 369 0.66 6.46 -24.61
C LYS A 369 -0.66 5.71 -24.80
N LEU A 370 -1.79 6.31 -24.41
CA LEU A 370 -3.11 5.75 -24.68
C LEU A 370 -3.41 5.69 -26.19
N THR A 371 -3.10 6.76 -26.94
CA THR A 371 -3.21 6.80 -28.41
C THR A 371 -2.41 5.68 -29.05
N ARG A 372 -1.13 5.53 -28.66
CA ARG A 372 -0.27 4.49 -29.17
C ARG A 372 -0.84 3.08 -28.92
N LEU A 373 -1.39 2.83 -27.72
CA LEU A 373 -2.03 1.54 -27.40
C LEU A 373 -3.41 1.36 -28.08
N HIS A 374 -4.08 2.44 -28.42
CA HIS A 374 -5.32 2.38 -29.20
C HIS A 374 -5.06 2.01 -30.66
N GLU A 375 -4.09 2.64 -31.29
CA GLU A 375 -3.74 2.48 -32.70
C GLU A 375 -2.97 1.18 -32.97
N ASP A 376 -2.05 0.76 -32.07
CA ASP A 376 -1.24 -0.43 -32.24
C ASP A 376 -1.70 -1.59 -31.32
N ARG A 377 -2.59 -2.41 -31.89
CA ARG A 377 -3.09 -3.61 -31.21
C ARG A 377 -1.99 -4.65 -30.98
N SER A 378 -1.07 -4.83 -31.93
CA SER A 378 0.00 -5.82 -31.83
C SER A 378 0.91 -5.49 -30.64
N LEU A 379 1.33 -4.24 -30.52
CA LEU A 379 2.08 -3.73 -29.37
C LEU A 379 1.35 -4.00 -28.06
N ARG A 380 0.05 -3.70 -27.99
CA ARG A 380 -0.76 -3.92 -26.80
C ARG A 380 -0.83 -5.40 -26.40
N ASP A 381 -1.01 -6.31 -27.36
CA ASP A 381 -1.09 -7.76 -27.12
C ASP A 381 0.29 -8.30 -26.67
N GLU A 382 1.38 -7.80 -27.26
CA GLU A 382 2.76 -8.11 -26.83
C GLU A 382 3.04 -7.61 -25.40
N MET A 383 2.71 -6.37 -25.10
CA MET A 383 2.85 -5.80 -23.75
C MET A 383 2.02 -6.59 -22.73
N SER A 384 0.82 -7.01 -23.08
CA SER A 384 -0.03 -7.84 -22.24
C SER A 384 0.64 -9.16 -21.86
N ALA A 385 1.25 -9.84 -22.83
CA ALA A 385 2.00 -11.08 -22.60
C ALA A 385 3.23 -10.84 -21.71
N ASN A 386 3.96 -9.77 -22.00
CA ASN A 386 5.15 -9.37 -21.23
C ASN A 386 4.80 -9.02 -19.78
N ALA A 387 3.74 -8.24 -19.54
CA ALA A 387 3.27 -7.88 -18.22
C ALA A 387 2.93 -9.12 -17.36
N ARG A 388 2.22 -10.10 -17.94
CA ARG A 388 1.94 -11.39 -17.26
C ARG A 388 3.21 -12.16 -16.91
N ARG A 389 4.17 -12.21 -17.82
CA ARG A 389 5.44 -12.88 -17.58
C ARG A 389 6.21 -12.20 -16.47
N ARG A 390 6.34 -10.88 -16.54
CA ARG A 390 7.05 -10.07 -15.55
C ARG A 390 6.43 -10.16 -14.15
N ALA A 391 5.11 -10.15 -14.04
CA ALA A 391 4.42 -10.28 -12.75
C ALA A 391 4.75 -11.61 -12.01
N LYS A 392 5.04 -12.69 -12.75
CA LYS A 392 5.44 -13.99 -12.16
C LYS A 392 6.82 -13.97 -11.51
N GLU A 393 7.66 -13.00 -11.85
CA GLU A 393 8.99 -12.83 -11.27
C GLU A 393 8.93 -12.16 -9.88
N PHE A 394 7.79 -11.62 -9.49
CA PHE A 394 7.56 -11.00 -8.20
C PHE A 394 6.63 -11.87 -7.36
N THR A 395 7.20 -12.74 -6.54
CA THR A 395 6.42 -13.61 -5.66
C THR A 395 6.48 -13.16 -4.21
N TRP A 396 5.46 -13.52 -3.43
CA TRP A 396 5.50 -13.30 -1.99
C TRP A 396 6.54 -14.19 -1.30
N GLU A 397 6.91 -15.29 -1.93
CA GLU A 397 7.99 -16.19 -1.50
C GLU A 397 9.34 -15.50 -1.62
N ASP A 398 9.64 -14.87 -2.76
CA ASP A 398 10.90 -14.13 -2.98
C ASP A 398 10.99 -12.90 -2.06
N TYR A 399 9.89 -12.15 -1.91
CA TYR A 399 9.79 -11.09 -0.90
C TYR A 399 10.18 -11.60 0.49
N GLY A 400 9.56 -12.72 0.90
CA GLY A 400 9.79 -13.30 2.21
C GLY A 400 11.21 -13.83 2.41
N ALA A 401 11.77 -14.49 1.40
CA ALA A 401 13.14 -14.97 1.42
C ALA A 401 14.16 -13.82 1.57
N LYS A 402 13.99 -12.76 0.78
CA LYS A 402 14.85 -11.57 0.84
C LYS A 402 14.76 -10.87 2.19
N LEU A 403 13.53 -10.65 2.69
CA LEU A 403 13.28 -10.05 4.00
C LEU A 403 13.97 -10.85 5.11
N SER A 404 13.72 -12.16 5.16
CA SER A 404 14.25 -13.04 6.20
C SER A 404 15.79 -13.14 6.16
N ALA A 405 16.39 -13.24 4.98
CA ALA A 405 17.84 -13.29 4.82
C ALA A 405 18.51 -12.00 5.33
N CYS A 406 17.96 -10.82 5.02
CA CYS A 406 18.47 -9.55 5.52
C CYS A 406 18.39 -9.47 7.04
N ILE A 407 17.29 -9.91 7.63
CA ILE A 407 17.08 -9.91 9.07
C ILE A 407 18.05 -10.88 9.76
N GLN A 408 18.24 -12.10 9.23
CA GLN A 408 19.20 -13.09 9.75
C GLN A 408 20.63 -12.53 9.74
N THR A 409 21.02 -11.87 8.64
CA THR A 409 22.34 -11.23 8.55
C THR A 409 22.51 -10.14 9.61
N ALA A 410 21.50 -9.29 9.82
CA ALA A 410 21.57 -8.25 10.83
C ALA A 410 21.66 -8.81 12.26
N LEU A 411 20.89 -9.86 12.57
CA LEU A 411 20.96 -10.55 13.87
C LEU A 411 22.33 -11.19 14.11
N SER A 412 22.89 -11.87 13.11
CA SER A 412 24.22 -12.51 13.22
C SER A 412 25.32 -11.49 13.45
N ASN A 413 25.31 -10.38 12.73
CA ASN A 413 26.29 -9.30 12.89
C ASN A 413 26.18 -8.63 14.28
N HIS A 414 24.96 -8.46 14.78
CA HIS A 414 24.72 -7.88 16.09
C HIS A 414 25.26 -8.76 17.22
N THR A 415 25.03 -10.08 17.13
CA THR A 415 25.55 -11.05 18.10
C THR A 415 27.09 -11.07 18.11
N ALA A 416 27.73 -11.07 16.92
CA ALA A 416 29.17 -11.03 16.78
C ALA A 416 29.78 -9.77 17.42
N SER A 417 29.13 -8.60 17.22
CA SER A 417 29.59 -7.33 17.80
C SER A 417 29.41 -7.23 19.33
N SER A 418 28.46 -7.98 19.89
CA SER A 418 28.18 -7.99 21.34
C SER A 418 29.15 -8.91 22.13
N HIS A 419 29.89 -9.77 21.43
CA HIS A 419 30.88 -10.69 22.00
C HIS A 419 32.35 -10.26 21.76
N ALA A 420 32.56 -9.20 20.97
CA ALA A 420 33.85 -8.58 20.71
C ALA A 420 34.06 -7.36 21.61
#